data_03e5d7808f623a0dd4cb434f3d589a2c
#
_entry.id   03e5d7808f623a0dd4cb434f3d589a2c
#
_cell.length_a   1.000
_cell.length_b   1.000
_cell.length_c   1.000
_cell.angle_alpha   90.00
_cell.angle_beta   90.00
_cell.angle_gamma   90.00
#
_symmetry.space_group_name_H-M   'P 1'
#
loop_
_entity.id
_entity.type
_entity.pdbx_description
1 polymer ?
#
loop_
_entity_poly.entity_id
_entity_poly.type
_entity_poly.pdbx_seq_one_letter_code
_entity_poly.pdbx_strand_id
1 'polypeptide(L)'
;MAIERRSGLLPYLFSAVGEDANKPAPLVLFLHGARDRGNDLDVLLKWGLPRFVNESSSLPYFFLAPQLPEGQTWVERESDVIALLDNFIASRPIDASRVIISGFSLGTAGAWHIAASHPGRFAGLVAVSGRVPQTLESSQIDALKEIPIQIFQGAKDEKLSIDATQQVVDTLRGVGGTVDFTVLPEGDHFIADEVYTDLKLQNWLISQSRRASVAV
;
A
#
# COMPACT_ATOMS: atom_id res chain seq x y z
N MET A 1 -20.48 -5.40 -3.89
CA MET A 1 -20.28 -4.31 -2.88
C MET A 1 -20.03 -3.03 -3.65
N ALA A 2 -20.56 -1.88 -3.22
CA ALA A 2 -20.36 -0.63 -3.95
C ALA A 2 -19.14 0.11 -3.35
N ILE A 3 -18.21 0.52 -4.20
CA ILE A 3 -17.14 1.44 -3.79
C ILE A 3 -17.72 2.84 -3.63
N GLU A 4 -17.46 3.48 -2.50
CA GLU A 4 -17.95 4.80 -2.17
C GLU A 4 -16.93 5.87 -2.57
N ARG A 5 -17.43 7.02 -3.02
CA ARG A 5 -16.64 8.22 -3.33
C ARG A 5 -16.90 9.26 -2.26
N ARG A 6 -15.86 9.80 -1.68
CA ARG A 6 -15.96 10.79 -0.61
C ARG A 6 -15.05 12.00 -0.86
N SER A 7 -15.49 13.16 -0.40
CA SER A 7 -14.69 14.38 -0.35
C SER A 7 -14.10 14.59 1.05
N GLY A 8 -12.96 15.27 1.12
CA GLY A 8 -12.24 15.56 2.36
C GLY A 8 -11.00 16.39 2.08
N LEU A 9 -10.03 16.41 3.00
CA LEU A 9 -8.70 17.00 2.78
C LEU A 9 -8.03 16.37 1.54
N LEU A 10 -8.19 15.06 1.38
CA LEU A 10 -7.98 14.32 0.15
C LEU A 10 -9.31 13.68 -0.23
N PRO A 11 -9.78 13.79 -1.50
CA PRO A 11 -10.85 12.93 -1.99
C PRO A 11 -10.40 11.47 -1.93
N TYR A 12 -11.33 10.53 -1.71
CA TYR A 12 -10.96 9.12 -1.59
C TYR A 12 -12.06 8.17 -2.05
N LEU A 13 -11.64 6.98 -2.47
CA LEU A 13 -12.48 5.80 -2.61
C LEU A 13 -12.45 4.99 -1.33
N PHE A 14 -13.59 4.43 -0.98
CA PHE A 14 -13.72 3.56 0.18
C PHE A 14 -14.61 2.37 -0.14
N SER A 15 -14.26 1.19 0.38
CA SER A 15 -15.12 0.02 0.38
C SER A 15 -15.11 -0.66 1.74
N ALA A 16 -16.30 -1.03 2.22
CA ALA A 16 -16.46 -1.77 3.49
C ALA A 16 -16.22 -3.28 3.30
N VAL A 17 -16.11 -4.01 4.40
CA VAL A 17 -16.07 -5.48 4.42
C VAL A 17 -17.40 -6.07 3.96
N GLY A 18 -17.36 -7.18 3.17
CA GLY A 18 -18.57 -7.72 2.53
C GLY A 18 -19.53 -8.47 3.43
N GLU A 19 -19.06 -9.26 4.40
CA GLU A 19 -19.95 -10.22 5.10
C GLU A 19 -20.32 -9.81 6.53
N ASP A 20 -19.50 -9.05 7.23
CA ASP A 20 -19.81 -8.62 8.61
C ASP A 20 -19.14 -7.28 8.92
N ALA A 21 -19.76 -6.21 8.46
CA ALA A 21 -19.25 -4.84 8.62
C ALA A 21 -19.08 -4.39 10.09
N ASN A 22 -19.51 -5.19 11.06
CA ASN A 22 -19.41 -4.88 12.50
C ASN A 22 -18.24 -5.59 13.18
N LYS A 23 -17.60 -6.55 12.53
CA LYS A 23 -16.42 -7.23 13.09
C LYS A 23 -15.14 -6.48 12.74
N PRO A 24 -14.15 -6.39 13.68
CA PRO A 24 -12.84 -5.86 13.37
C PRO A 24 -12.21 -6.61 12.21
N ALA A 25 -11.81 -5.86 11.15
CA ALA A 25 -11.22 -6.42 9.95
C ALA A 25 -9.98 -5.61 9.51
N PRO A 26 -9.10 -6.21 8.70
CA PRO A 26 -7.95 -5.50 8.15
C PRO A 26 -8.35 -4.28 7.33
N LEU A 27 -7.43 -3.33 7.19
CA LEU A 27 -7.55 -2.21 6.24
C LEU A 27 -6.38 -2.25 5.25
N VAL A 28 -6.68 -2.10 3.97
CA VAL A 28 -5.69 -1.84 2.93
C VAL A 28 -5.79 -0.38 2.50
N LEU A 29 -4.75 0.39 2.83
CA LEU A 29 -4.54 1.76 2.35
C LEU A 29 -3.75 1.70 1.04
N PHE A 30 -4.33 2.20 -0.05
CA PHE A 30 -3.72 2.18 -1.37
C PHE A 30 -3.36 3.58 -1.85
N LEU A 31 -2.11 3.75 -2.31
CA LEU A 31 -1.57 4.98 -2.87
C LEU A 31 -1.34 4.81 -4.38
N HIS A 32 -2.02 5.61 -5.18
CA HIS A 32 -2.00 5.51 -6.64
C HIS A 32 -0.75 6.13 -7.29
N GLY A 33 -0.56 5.86 -8.56
CA GLY A 33 0.51 6.40 -9.40
C GLY A 33 0.30 7.85 -9.86
N ALA A 34 1.32 8.41 -10.51
CA ALA A 34 1.31 9.82 -10.92
C ALA A 34 0.20 10.19 -11.93
N ARG A 35 -0.24 9.24 -12.75
CA ARG A 35 -1.27 9.48 -13.79
C ARG A 35 -2.69 9.61 -13.23
N ASP A 36 -2.89 9.18 -11.98
CA ASP A 36 -4.21 9.12 -11.35
C ASP A 36 -4.47 10.32 -10.43
N ARG A 37 -3.57 11.31 -10.45
CA ARG A 37 -3.75 12.60 -9.76
C ARG A 37 -4.93 13.35 -10.34
N GLY A 38 -5.47 14.27 -9.55
CA GLY A 38 -6.54 15.16 -9.98
C GLY A 38 -7.69 15.23 -8.97
N ASN A 39 -8.90 15.36 -9.48
CA ASN A 39 -10.14 15.50 -8.71
C ASN A 39 -11.28 14.60 -9.21
N ASP A 40 -10.95 13.63 -10.05
CA ASP A 40 -11.88 12.62 -10.57
C ASP A 40 -11.49 11.24 -10.01
N LEU A 41 -12.22 10.78 -9.02
CA LEU A 41 -11.98 9.49 -8.36
C LEU A 41 -12.22 8.28 -9.31
N ASP A 42 -12.96 8.45 -10.40
CA ASP A 42 -13.24 7.37 -11.33
C ASP A 42 -12.00 6.96 -12.13
N VAL A 43 -10.99 7.82 -12.24
CA VAL A 43 -9.72 7.46 -12.87
C VAL A 43 -8.99 6.36 -12.10
N LEU A 44 -9.16 6.29 -10.77
CA LEU A 44 -8.56 5.26 -9.93
C LEU A 44 -9.13 3.87 -10.22
N LEU A 45 -10.38 3.78 -10.68
CA LEU A 45 -11.09 2.52 -10.92
C LEU A 45 -10.70 1.83 -12.23
N LYS A 46 -9.84 2.45 -13.03
CA LYS A 46 -9.51 1.94 -14.36
C LYS A 46 -8.57 0.74 -14.32
N TRP A 47 -7.80 0.56 -13.23
CA TRP A 47 -6.77 -0.46 -13.14
C TRP A 47 -6.27 -0.68 -11.69
N GLY A 48 -5.49 -1.76 -11.51
CA GLY A 48 -4.85 -2.10 -10.24
C GLY A 48 -5.82 -2.47 -9.12
N LEU A 49 -5.40 -2.24 -7.88
CA LEU A 49 -6.19 -2.61 -6.71
C LEU A 49 -7.57 -1.95 -6.64
N PRO A 50 -7.75 -0.65 -6.94
CA PRO A 50 -9.08 -0.03 -6.95
C PRO A 50 -10.05 -0.68 -7.94
N ARG A 51 -9.56 -1.08 -9.13
CA ARG A 51 -10.36 -1.82 -10.11
C ARG A 51 -10.76 -3.18 -9.56
N PHE A 52 -9.81 -3.96 -9.05
CA PHE A 52 -10.09 -5.26 -8.43
C PHE A 52 -11.15 -5.15 -7.33
N VAL A 53 -11.03 -4.15 -6.45
CA VAL A 53 -12.00 -3.88 -5.38
C VAL A 53 -13.38 -3.56 -5.93
N ASN A 54 -13.47 -2.71 -6.97
CA ASN A 54 -14.73 -2.31 -7.58
C ASN A 54 -15.45 -3.46 -8.30
N GLU A 55 -14.68 -4.39 -8.88
CA GLU A 55 -15.21 -5.57 -9.58
C GLU A 55 -15.53 -6.74 -8.62
N SER A 56 -15.04 -6.68 -7.37
CA SER A 56 -15.26 -7.72 -6.37
C SER A 56 -16.66 -7.65 -5.75
N SER A 57 -17.33 -8.80 -5.60
CA SER A 57 -18.63 -8.89 -4.94
C SER A 57 -18.53 -8.77 -3.41
N SER A 58 -17.41 -9.20 -2.84
CA SER A 58 -17.13 -9.18 -1.39
C SER A 58 -15.62 -9.12 -1.17
N LEU A 59 -15.19 -8.41 -0.13
CA LEU A 59 -13.80 -8.32 0.31
C LEU A 59 -13.68 -8.62 1.79
N PRO A 60 -12.63 -9.31 2.23
CA PRO A 60 -12.39 -9.61 3.64
C PRO A 60 -11.62 -8.49 4.38
N TYR A 61 -11.50 -7.30 3.79
CA TYR A 61 -10.82 -6.14 4.35
C TYR A 61 -11.52 -4.84 3.95
N PHE A 62 -11.33 -3.79 4.75
CA PHE A 62 -11.65 -2.43 4.37
C PHE A 62 -10.63 -1.91 3.35
N PHE A 63 -11.11 -1.18 2.37
CA PHE A 63 -10.25 -0.56 1.36
C PHE A 63 -10.35 0.96 1.44
N LEU A 64 -9.21 1.65 1.38
CA LEU A 64 -9.11 3.11 1.40
C LEU A 64 -8.08 3.56 0.38
N ALA A 65 -8.49 4.38 -0.58
CA ALA A 65 -7.62 4.95 -1.61
C ALA A 65 -7.85 6.45 -1.75
N PRO A 66 -7.03 7.29 -1.08
CA PRO A 66 -7.05 8.72 -1.31
C PRO A 66 -6.53 9.06 -2.71
N GLN A 67 -6.96 10.23 -3.24
CA GLN A 67 -6.47 10.77 -4.50
C GLN A 67 -5.64 12.03 -4.25
N LEU A 68 -4.43 12.06 -4.82
CA LEU A 68 -3.58 13.24 -4.82
C LEU A 68 -4.11 14.31 -5.77
N PRO A 69 -4.10 15.59 -5.39
CA PRO A 69 -4.23 16.69 -6.32
C PRO A 69 -3.14 16.68 -7.39
N GLU A 70 -3.42 17.34 -8.53
CA GLU A 70 -2.44 17.48 -9.60
C GLU A 70 -1.16 18.17 -9.11
N GLY A 71 -0.01 17.69 -9.60
CA GLY A 71 1.31 18.24 -9.28
C GLY A 71 1.87 17.88 -7.89
N GLN A 72 1.10 17.25 -7.01
CA GLN A 72 1.54 16.92 -5.64
C GLN A 72 2.12 15.51 -5.52
N THR A 73 2.79 15.24 -4.38
CA THR A 73 3.38 13.95 -4.04
C THR A 73 2.80 13.41 -2.73
N TRP A 74 2.94 12.10 -2.50
CA TRP A 74 2.51 11.47 -1.24
C TRP A 74 3.33 11.92 -0.03
N VAL A 75 4.60 12.32 -0.25
CA VAL A 75 5.47 12.87 0.81
C VAL A 75 4.93 14.21 1.30
N GLU A 76 4.54 15.10 0.37
CA GLU A 76 3.95 16.41 0.73
C GLU A 76 2.59 16.28 1.41
N ARG A 77 1.87 15.20 1.17
CA ARG A 77 0.53 14.94 1.72
C ARG A 77 0.51 13.84 2.78
N GLU A 78 1.66 13.47 3.32
CA GLU A 78 1.79 12.45 4.36
C GLU A 78 0.85 12.70 5.55
N SER A 79 0.85 13.92 6.09
CA SER A 79 0.01 14.27 7.24
C SER A 79 -1.49 14.12 6.96
N ASP A 80 -1.93 14.43 5.73
CA ASP A 80 -3.34 14.27 5.35
C ASP A 80 -3.71 12.80 5.19
N VAL A 81 -2.80 11.97 4.66
CA VAL A 81 -3.00 10.52 4.56
C VAL A 81 -3.11 9.89 5.94
N ILE A 82 -2.24 10.27 6.88
CA ILE A 82 -2.28 9.76 8.25
C ILE A 82 -3.54 10.24 8.98
N ALA A 83 -3.91 11.51 8.87
CA ALA A 83 -5.14 12.03 9.47
C ALA A 83 -6.39 11.31 8.93
N LEU A 84 -6.43 11.03 7.62
CA LEU A 84 -7.51 10.26 7.00
C LEU A 84 -7.54 8.83 7.56
N LEU A 85 -6.40 8.15 7.63
CA LEU A 85 -6.27 6.81 8.19
C LEU A 85 -6.73 6.75 9.65
N ASP A 86 -6.33 7.72 10.49
CA ASP A 86 -6.71 7.79 11.90
C ASP A 86 -8.22 7.95 12.07
N ASN A 87 -8.84 8.80 11.26
CA ASN A 87 -10.29 8.97 11.25
C ASN A 87 -11.01 7.66 10.89
N PHE A 88 -10.50 6.92 9.91
CA PHE A 88 -11.07 5.63 9.51
C PHE A 88 -10.97 4.59 10.62
N ILE A 89 -9.83 4.47 11.27
CA ILE A 89 -9.60 3.54 12.38
C ILE A 89 -10.51 3.89 13.58
N ALA A 90 -10.66 5.18 13.89
CA ALA A 90 -11.48 5.63 15.02
C ALA A 90 -12.99 5.49 14.79
N SER A 91 -13.46 5.51 13.54
CA SER A 91 -14.89 5.58 13.20
C SER A 91 -15.48 4.27 12.66
N ARG A 92 -14.67 3.23 12.48
CA ARG A 92 -15.08 1.94 11.90
C ARG A 92 -14.45 0.77 12.64
N PRO A 93 -15.02 -0.44 12.54
CA PRO A 93 -14.45 -1.63 13.16
C PRO A 93 -13.23 -2.15 12.39
N ILE A 94 -12.23 -1.29 12.27
CA ILE A 94 -10.93 -1.63 11.67
C ILE A 94 -10.03 -2.18 12.76
N ASP A 95 -9.41 -3.32 12.51
CA ASP A 95 -8.35 -3.83 13.36
C ASP A 95 -7.06 -3.03 13.11
N ALA A 96 -6.76 -2.11 14.02
CA ALA A 96 -5.59 -1.23 13.91
C ALA A 96 -4.25 -2.00 13.91
N SER A 97 -4.23 -3.26 14.32
CA SER A 97 -3.06 -4.13 14.22
C SER A 97 -2.86 -4.74 12.83
N ARG A 98 -3.84 -4.60 11.92
CA ARG A 98 -3.90 -5.23 10.61
C ARG A 98 -4.08 -4.21 9.48
N VAL A 99 -3.33 -3.12 9.53
CA VAL A 99 -3.32 -2.07 8.50
C VAL A 99 -2.17 -2.32 7.54
N ILE A 100 -2.48 -2.52 6.26
CA ILE A 100 -1.51 -2.69 5.19
C ILE A 100 -1.44 -1.41 4.38
N ILE A 101 -0.22 -0.95 4.08
CA ILE A 101 -0.01 0.11 3.10
C ILE A 101 0.47 -0.48 1.78
N SER A 102 -0.16 -0.06 0.69
CA SER A 102 0.16 -0.53 -0.65
C SER A 102 0.31 0.65 -1.60
N GLY A 103 1.25 0.57 -2.53
CA GLY A 103 1.47 1.64 -3.51
C GLY A 103 1.82 1.13 -4.89
N PHE A 104 1.39 1.89 -5.90
CA PHE A 104 1.78 1.69 -7.29
C PHE A 104 2.58 2.90 -7.80
N SER A 105 3.73 2.66 -8.46
CA SER A 105 4.56 3.69 -9.10
C SER A 105 4.90 4.84 -8.12
N LEU A 106 4.40 6.06 -8.32
CA LEU A 106 4.55 7.17 -7.35
C LEU A 106 4.02 6.80 -5.96
N GLY A 107 2.93 6.03 -5.91
CA GLY A 107 2.35 5.53 -4.66
C GLY A 107 3.29 4.61 -3.88
N THR A 108 4.12 3.85 -4.57
CA THR A 108 5.16 3.02 -3.93
C THR A 108 6.16 3.88 -3.16
N ALA A 109 6.66 4.97 -3.76
CA ALA A 109 7.56 5.88 -3.06
C ALA A 109 6.90 6.50 -1.81
N GLY A 110 5.61 6.85 -1.91
CA GLY A 110 4.81 7.30 -0.77
C GLY A 110 4.64 6.23 0.31
N ALA A 111 4.38 4.99 -0.10
CA ALA A 111 4.19 3.87 0.84
C ALA A 111 5.48 3.58 1.64
N TRP A 112 6.64 3.56 0.98
CA TRP A 112 7.94 3.44 1.64
C TRP A 112 8.18 4.56 2.64
N HIS A 113 7.98 5.81 2.20
CA HIS A 113 8.18 6.98 3.05
C HIS A 113 7.28 6.95 4.29
N ILE A 114 5.98 6.78 4.10
CA ILE A 114 4.99 6.79 5.19
C ILE A 114 5.22 5.62 6.16
N ALA A 115 5.53 4.43 5.64
CA ALA A 115 5.81 3.28 6.50
C ALA A 115 7.07 3.49 7.36
N ALA A 116 8.12 4.08 6.80
CA ALA A 116 9.36 4.39 7.51
C ALA A 116 9.20 5.53 8.53
N SER A 117 8.39 6.55 8.21
CA SER A 117 8.14 7.71 9.09
C SER A 117 7.19 7.39 10.25
N HIS A 118 6.38 6.33 10.13
CA HIS A 118 5.39 5.95 11.14
C HIS A 118 5.59 4.50 11.62
N PRO A 119 6.70 4.23 12.35
CA PRO A 119 7.01 2.89 12.84
C PRO A 119 5.87 2.35 13.71
N GLY A 120 5.54 1.09 13.54
CA GLY A 120 4.47 0.43 14.29
C GLY A 120 3.04 0.78 13.84
N ARG A 121 2.84 1.49 12.71
CA ARG A 121 1.50 1.77 12.16
C ARG A 121 0.99 0.66 11.25
N PHE A 122 1.89 0.06 10.48
CA PHE A 122 1.52 -0.88 9.42
C PHE A 122 1.93 -2.31 9.77
N ALA A 123 1.09 -3.25 9.38
CA ALA A 123 1.32 -4.69 9.51
C ALA A 123 2.03 -5.28 8.29
N GLY A 124 2.12 -4.53 7.20
CA GLY A 124 2.83 -4.90 5.99
C GLY A 124 2.85 -3.78 4.96
N LEU A 125 3.76 -3.90 3.98
CA LEU A 125 3.91 -3.00 2.86
C LEU A 125 3.90 -3.78 1.55
N VAL A 126 3.13 -3.30 0.56
CA VAL A 126 3.14 -3.83 -0.82
C VAL A 126 3.61 -2.73 -1.77
N ALA A 127 4.70 -2.99 -2.47
CA ALA A 127 5.35 -2.07 -3.40
C ALA A 127 5.25 -2.60 -4.83
N VAL A 128 4.50 -1.92 -5.70
CA VAL A 128 4.29 -2.36 -7.08
C VAL A 128 4.84 -1.32 -8.05
N SER A 129 5.76 -1.73 -8.92
CA SER A 129 6.37 -0.93 -10.00
C SER A 129 6.77 0.48 -9.56
N GLY A 130 7.40 0.62 -8.42
CA GLY A 130 7.75 1.93 -7.89
C GLY A 130 9.19 2.04 -7.41
N ARG A 131 9.67 3.26 -7.30
CA ARG A 131 11.01 3.51 -6.78
C ARG A 131 11.11 3.11 -5.32
N VAL A 132 12.12 2.31 -5.01
CA VAL A 132 12.57 2.06 -3.65
C VAL A 132 13.48 3.20 -3.18
N PRO A 133 13.61 3.45 -1.87
CA PRO A 133 14.57 4.44 -1.37
C PRO A 133 15.99 4.05 -1.78
N GLN A 134 16.74 4.98 -2.37
CA GLN A 134 18.14 4.74 -2.80
C GLN A 134 19.09 4.59 -1.61
N THR A 135 18.79 5.29 -0.52
CA THR A 135 19.49 5.22 0.76
C THR A 135 18.44 5.16 1.86
N LEU A 136 18.67 4.28 2.82
CA LEU A 136 17.85 4.17 4.03
C LEU A 136 18.70 4.64 5.22
N GLU A 137 18.18 5.61 5.96
CA GLU A 137 18.71 5.98 7.26
C GLU A 137 18.50 4.85 8.27
N SER A 138 19.35 4.75 9.29
CA SER A 138 19.27 3.68 10.28
C SER A 138 17.90 3.58 10.93
N SER A 139 17.26 4.72 11.24
CA SER A 139 15.90 4.75 11.80
C SER A 139 14.84 4.20 10.84
N GLN A 140 15.00 4.42 9.53
CA GLN A 140 14.11 3.90 8.50
C GLN A 140 14.29 2.38 8.34
N ILE A 141 15.53 1.90 8.37
CA ILE A 141 15.84 0.47 8.38
C ILE A 141 15.18 -0.21 9.60
N ASP A 142 15.34 0.39 10.79
CA ASP A 142 14.75 -0.13 12.01
C ASP A 142 13.22 -0.17 11.97
N ALA A 143 12.58 0.81 11.36
CA ALA A 143 11.12 0.82 11.16
C ALA A 143 10.66 -0.24 10.17
N LEU A 144 11.35 -0.36 9.03
CA LEU A 144 10.95 -1.21 7.90
C LEU A 144 11.26 -2.70 8.14
N LYS A 145 12.32 -3.05 8.88
CA LYS A 145 12.63 -4.45 9.17
C LYS A 145 11.56 -5.16 10.01
N GLU A 146 10.76 -4.39 10.77
CA GLU A 146 9.71 -4.92 11.65
C GLU A 146 8.42 -5.29 10.90
N ILE A 147 8.27 -4.90 9.63
CA ILE A 147 7.08 -5.19 8.83
C ILE A 147 7.42 -6.10 7.64
N PRO A 148 6.59 -7.10 7.32
CA PRO A 148 6.71 -7.87 6.11
C PRO A 148 6.49 -7.00 4.87
N ILE A 149 7.33 -7.18 3.84
CA ILE A 149 7.31 -6.37 2.62
C ILE A 149 7.19 -7.27 1.40
N GLN A 150 6.24 -6.98 0.51
CA GLN A 150 6.10 -7.60 -0.80
C GLN A 150 6.46 -6.57 -1.88
N ILE A 151 7.40 -6.89 -2.75
CA ILE A 151 7.82 -6.04 -3.87
C ILE A 151 7.57 -6.76 -5.19
N PHE A 152 6.93 -6.06 -6.13
CA PHE A 152 6.67 -6.55 -7.47
C PHE A 152 7.21 -5.57 -8.51
N GLN A 153 7.98 -6.08 -9.47
CA GLN A 153 8.56 -5.28 -10.54
C GLN A 153 8.57 -6.06 -11.86
N GLY A 154 8.25 -5.39 -12.96
CA GLY A 154 8.36 -5.97 -14.28
C GLY A 154 9.82 -6.00 -14.76
N ALA A 155 10.25 -7.09 -15.38
CA ALA A 155 11.60 -7.21 -15.94
C ALA A 155 11.83 -6.27 -17.15
N LYS A 156 10.75 -5.88 -17.81
CA LYS A 156 10.76 -4.96 -18.97
C LYS A 156 10.43 -3.50 -18.57
N ASP A 157 10.41 -3.19 -17.27
CA ASP A 157 10.20 -1.81 -16.80
C ASP A 157 11.46 -0.98 -17.02
N GLU A 158 11.45 -0.12 -18.05
CA GLU A 158 12.57 0.75 -18.40
C GLU A 158 12.77 1.94 -17.43
N LYS A 159 11.84 2.15 -16.49
CA LYS A 159 11.87 3.26 -15.53
C LYS A 159 12.55 2.91 -14.21
N LEU A 160 12.64 1.62 -13.92
CA LEU A 160 13.09 1.10 -12.63
C LEU A 160 14.26 0.13 -12.81
N SER A 161 15.26 0.24 -11.94
CA SER A 161 16.38 -0.69 -11.89
C SER A 161 16.06 -1.85 -10.95
N ILE A 162 16.12 -3.08 -11.46
CA ILE A 162 16.03 -4.30 -10.66
C ILE A 162 17.18 -4.36 -9.65
N ASP A 163 18.40 -4.01 -10.07
CA ASP A 163 19.58 -4.03 -9.21
C ASP A 163 19.44 -3.06 -8.04
N ALA A 164 18.89 -1.85 -8.28
CA ALA A 164 18.63 -0.90 -7.21
C ALA A 164 17.59 -1.42 -6.21
N THR A 165 16.55 -2.10 -6.69
CA THR A 165 15.56 -2.74 -5.83
C THR A 165 16.19 -3.88 -5.04
N GLN A 166 17.01 -4.72 -5.68
CA GLN A 166 17.70 -5.83 -5.04
C GLN A 166 18.63 -5.36 -3.91
N GLN A 167 19.35 -4.25 -4.09
CA GLN A 167 20.21 -3.67 -3.03
C GLN A 167 19.42 -3.31 -1.76
N VAL A 168 18.23 -2.73 -1.91
CA VAL A 168 17.35 -2.42 -0.76
C VAL A 168 16.83 -3.70 -0.10
N VAL A 169 16.44 -4.68 -0.90
CA VAL A 169 16.03 -6.00 -0.42
C VAL A 169 17.13 -6.65 0.41
N ASP A 170 18.36 -6.67 -0.12
CA ASP A 170 19.52 -7.26 0.56
C ASP A 170 19.86 -6.53 1.85
N THR A 171 19.77 -5.19 1.84
CA THR A 171 19.98 -4.37 3.03
C THR A 171 18.99 -4.74 4.14
N LEU A 172 17.70 -4.78 3.83
CA LEU A 172 16.67 -5.09 4.82
C LEU A 172 16.75 -6.55 5.30
N ARG A 173 16.98 -7.51 4.38
CA ARG A 173 17.18 -8.92 4.75
C ARG A 173 18.42 -9.11 5.63
N GLY A 174 19.50 -8.37 5.35
CA GLY A 174 20.75 -8.40 6.11
C GLY A 174 20.59 -7.99 7.57
N VAL A 175 19.57 -7.22 7.92
CA VAL A 175 19.22 -6.83 9.30
C VAL A 175 18.03 -7.61 9.87
N GLY A 176 17.62 -8.69 9.22
CA GLY A 176 16.54 -9.57 9.68
C GLY A 176 15.13 -9.19 9.22
N GLY A 177 14.99 -8.24 8.31
CA GLY A 177 13.70 -7.88 7.70
C GLY A 177 13.15 -9.00 6.81
N THR A 178 11.82 -9.11 6.76
CA THR A 178 11.11 -10.06 5.90
C THR A 178 10.69 -9.35 4.61
N VAL A 179 11.38 -9.61 3.53
CA VAL A 179 11.12 -8.98 2.23
C VAL A 179 11.06 -10.04 1.13
N ASP A 180 9.94 -10.09 0.41
CA ASP A 180 9.80 -10.89 -0.80
C ASP A 180 9.85 -9.96 -2.01
N PHE A 181 10.72 -10.30 -2.98
CA PHE A 181 10.86 -9.56 -4.22
C PHE A 181 10.56 -10.48 -5.39
N THR A 182 9.51 -10.16 -6.12
CA THR A 182 9.05 -10.87 -7.30
C THR A 182 9.28 -10.03 -8.55
N VAL A 183 10.06 -10.57 -9.49
CA VAL A 183 10.25 -9.98 -10.82
C VAL A 183 9.37 -10.75 -11.81
N LEU A 184 8.48 -10.03 -12.50
CA LEU A 184 7.63 -10.60 -13.55
C LEU A 184 8.39 -10.54 -14.88
N PRO A 185 8.75 -11.71 -15.48
CA PRO A 185 9.66 -11.74 -16.64
C PRO A 185 9.14 -10.99 -17.87
N GLU A 186 7.82 -11.04 -18.10
CA GLU A 186 7.17 -10.39 -19.24
C GLU A 186 6.55 -9.03 -18.89
N GLY A 187 6.57 -8.65 -17.60
CA GLY A 187 5.95 -7.42 -17.10
C GLY A 187 6.74 -6.17 -17.49
N ASP A 188 6.02 -5.14 -17.83
CA ASP A 188 6.50 -3.76 -17.96
C ASP A 188 6.22 -2.94 -16.67
N HIS A 189 6.07 -1.62 -16.79
CA HIS A 189 5.69 -0.75 -15.66
C HIS A 189 4.25 -0.99 -15.17
N PHE A 190 3.35 -1.53 -16.01
CA PHE A 190 1.92 -1.60 -15.74
C PHE A 190 1.44 -2.98 -15.32
N ILE A 191 2.16 -3.63 -14.42
CA ILE A 191 1.84 -4.97 -13.87
C ILE A 191 0.76 -4.95 -12.77
N ALA A 192 0.20 -3.79 -12.43
CA ALA A 192 -0.68 -3.65 -11.26
C ALA A 192 -1.92 -4.55 -11.32
N ASP A 193 -2.55 -4.69 -12.50
CA ASP A 193 -3.72 -5.57 -12.64
C ASP A 193 -3.35 -7.04 -12.37
N GLU A 194 -2.24 -7.52 -12.92
CA GLU A 194 -1.76 -8.88 -12.71
C GLU A 194 -1.43 -9.13 -11.23
N VAL A 195 -0.70 -8.20 -10.60
CA VAL A 195 -0.28 -8.33 -9.20
C VAL A 195 -1.48 -8.32 -8.25
N TYR A 196 -2.41 -7.38 -8.40
CA TYR A 196 -3.52 -7.25 -7.45
C TYR A 196 -4.67 -8.24 -7.67
N THR A 197 -4.72 -8.94 -8.81
CA THR A 197 -5.65 -10.05 -9.02
C THR A 197 -5.10 -11.40 -8.54
N ASP A 198 -3.81 -11.48 -8.17
CA ASP A 198 -3.22 -12.72 -7.66
C ASP A 198 -3.78 -13.06 -6.26
N LEU A 199 -4.43 -14.20 -6.16
CA LEU A 199 -5.00 -14.73 -4.91
C LEU A 199 -3.96 -14.93 -3.79
N LYS A 200 -2.68 -15.16 -4.15
CA LYS A 200 -1.62 -15.25 -3.13
C LYS A 200 -1.41 -13.92 -2.44
N LEU A 201 -1.36 -12.82 -3.22
CA LEU A 201 -1.25 -11.48 -2.64
C LEU A 201 -2.51 -11.14 -1.84
N GLN A 202 -3.72 -11.44 -2.35
CA GLN A 202 -4.96 -11.19 -1.62
C GLN A 202 -5.00 -11.93 -0.27
N ASN A 203 -4.58 -13.18 -0.23
CA ASN A 203 -4.45 -13.94 1.02
C ASN A 203 -3.36 -13.38 1.94
N TRP A 204 -2.24 -12.91 1.38
CA TRP A 204 -1.19 -12.28 2.15
C TRP A 204 -1.69 -10.99 2.82
N LEU A 205 -2.43 -10.13 2.12
CA LEU A 205 -2.98 -8.88 2.67
C LEU A 205 -3.82 -9.10 3.94
N ILE A 206 -4.58 -10.18 3.99
CA ILE A 206 -5.45 -10.47 5.14
C ILE A 206 -4.77 -11.28 6.25
N SER A 207 -3.61 -11.87 5.99
CA SER A 207 -2.88 -12.69 6.96
C SER A 207 -1.94 -11.88 7.85
N GLN A 208 -1.62 -10.63 7.47
CA GLN A 208 -0.65 -9.83 8.20
C GLN A 208 -1.26 -9.20 9.46
N SER A 209 -0.48 -9.23 10.54
CA SER A 209 -0.78 -8.55 11.79
C SER A 209 0.51 -8.06 12.43
N ARG A 210 0.51 -6.85 12.97
CA ARG A 210 1.64 -6.35 13.75
C ARG A 210 1.87 -7.25 14.97
N ARG A 211 3.10 -7.56 15.27
CA ARG A 211 3.44 -8.16 16.55
C ARG A 211 3.07 -7.17 17.65
N ALA A 212 2.44 -7.66 18.72
CA ALA A 212 2.23 -6.84 19.90
C ALA A 212 3.61 -6.34 20.37
N SER A 213 3.78 -5.02 20.49
CA SER A 213 4.96 -4.49 21.13
C SER A 213 4.99 -5.04 22.55
N VAL A 214 5.98 -5.86 22.84
CA VAL A 214 6.26 -6.26 24.23
C VAL A 214 6.68 -4.95 24.91
N ALA A 215 5.81 -4.41 25.76
CA ALA A 215 6.18 -3.30 26.63
C ALA A 215 7.32 -3.81 27.52
N VAL A 216 8.51 -3.21 27.37
CA VAL A 216 9.67 -3.43 28.22
C VAL A 216 9.51 -2.57 29.46
#